data_4e8f1264964f481571fa4609f4e9d9f6
#
_entry.id   4e8f1264964f481571fa4609f4e9d9f6
#
_cell.length_a   1.000
_cell.length_b   1.000
_cell.length_c   1.000
_cell.angle_alpha   90.00
_cell.angle_beta   90.00
_cell.angle_gamma   90.00
#
_symmetry.space_group_name_H-M   'P 1'
#
loop_
_entity.id
_entity.type
_entity.pdbx_description
1 polymer ?
#
loop_
_entity_poly.entity_id
_entity_poly.type
_entity_poly.pdbx_seq_one_letter_code
_entity_poly.pdbx_strand_id
1 'polypeptide(L)'
;MEQREQTMGIVFIHGAGLQSNIWDKVAKQLNHPILSVSFPVENRKQMRLKDYKDYIQQRLKSWKVEKFVIVAHSIGGIIGLECASIFPDRLVGFVAVGAAIPREGESFLSLFPYAKCLMMRLLLHVFGTKPPETAIRKGLCNDLTSEQADEIVHSFVPESIYLYTDLLRVSVPSVEKLYVKLSHDQEFLPTFQDQMIINLVPQRIESIDTGHLPMVSDPQQLSLILHDFIKDIKIRTI
;
A
#
# COMPACT_ATOMS: atom_id res chain seq x y z
N MET A 1 7.15 24.64 -30.56
CA MET A 1 7.75 23.96 -29.39
C MET A 1 6.76 22.86 -29.00
N GLU A 2 7.02 21.60 -29.34
CA GLU A 2 6.24 20.48 -28.84
C GLU A 2 6.41 20.44 -27.29
N GLN A 3 5.32 20.62 -26.57
CA GLN A 3 5.30 20.34 -25.14
C GLN A 3 5.58 18.84 -25.00
N ARG A 4 6.77 18.47 -24.54
CA ARG A 4 7.02 17.09 -24.10
C ARG A 4 6.01 16.79 -23.01
N GLU A 5 5.06 15.91 -23.29
CA GLU A 5 4.16 15.38 -22.28
C GLU A 5 5.01 14.81 -21.14
N GLN A 6 4.93 15.42 -19.97
CA GLN A 6 5.66 14.93 -18.79
C GLN A 6 5.23 13.50 -18.51
N THR A 7 6.19 12.59 -18.53
CA THR A 7 5.92 11.16 -18.32
C THR A 7 5.57 10.95 -16.85
N MET A 8 4.31 10.72 -16.56
CA MET A 8 3.83 10.37 -15.20
C MET A 8 3.82 8.86 -15.05
N GLY A 9 4.47 8.35 -13.99
CA GLY A 9 4.48 6.93 -13.66
C GLY A 9 3.71 6.59 -12.39
N ILE A 10 3.55 5.31 -12.14
CA ILE A 10 2.86 4.78 -10.95
C ILE A 10 3.79 3.82 -10.22
N VAL A 11 3.94 4.05 -8.92
CA VAL A 11 4.69 3.16 -8.01
C VAL A 11 3.69 2.37 -7.19
N PHE A 12 3.66 1.05 -7.37
CA PHE A 12 2.82 0.15 -6.58
C PHE A 12 3.59 -0.44 -5.40
N ILE A 13 3.01 -0.33 -4.19
CA ILE A 13 3.55 -0.90 -2.94
C ILE A 13 2.49 -1.83 -2.35
N HIS A 14 2.83 -3.11 -2.26
CA HIS A 14 1.92 -4.15 -1.76
C HIS A 14 1.84 -4.20 -0.23
N GLY A 15 0.82 -4.89 0.29
CA GLY A 15 0.65 -5.20 1.71
C GLY A 15 1.54 -6.34 2.21
N ALA A 16 1.48 -6.63 3.51
CA ALA A 16 2.24 -7.72 4.13
C ALA A 16 1.91 -9.08 3.52
N GLY A 17 2.92 -9.90 3.38
CA GLY A 17 2.79 -11.26 2.84
C GLY A 17 2.70 -11.35 1.33
N LEU A 18 2.41 -10.25 0.65
CA LEU A 18 2.22 -10.18 -0.80
C LEU A 18 3.54 -9.94 -1.55
N GLN A 19 3.45 -9.96 -2.88
CA GLN A 19 4.55 -9.63 -3.78
C GLN A 19 4.04 -8.69 -4.90
N SER A 20 4.97 -8.14 -5.69
CA SER A 20 4.62 -7.13 -6.71
C SER A 20 3.64 -7.60 -7.77
N ASN A 21 3.64 -8.90 -8.10
CA ASN A 21 2.75 -9.50 -9.10
C ASN A 21 1.25 -9.40 -8.73
N ILE A 22 0.94 -9.11 -7.47
CA ILE A 22 -0.46 -8.87 -7.05
C ILE A 22 -1.11 -7.72 -7.84
N TRP A 23 -0.30 -6.80 -8.35
CA TRP A 23 -0.72 -5.62 -9.11
C TRP A 23 -0.83 -5.85 -10.62
N ASP A 24 -0.42 -7.01 -11.15
CA ASP A 24 -0.29 -7.25 -12.60
C ASP A 24 -1.58 -7.02 -13.38
N LYS A 25 -2.74 -7.42 -12.81
CA LYS A 25 -4.04 -7.22 -13.46
C LYS A 25 -4.44 -5.75 -13.55
N VAL A 26 -4.12 -4.97 -12.53
CA VAL A 26 -4.34 -3.52 -12.48
C VAL A 26 -3.36 -2.79 -13.40
N ALA A 27 -2.08 -3.12 -13.30
CA ALA A 27 -1.01 -2.51 -14.09
C ALA A 27 -1.25 -2.62 -15.60
N LYS A 28 -1.74 -3.77 -16.08
CA LYS A 28 -2.07 -4.02 -17.49
C LYS A 28 -3.19 -3.13 -18.04
N GLN A 29 -4.02 -2.55 -17.18
CA GLN A 29 -5.13 -1.68 -17.57
C GLN A 29 -4.77 -0.19 -17.55
N LEU A 30 -3.58 0.15 -17.05
CA LEU A 30 -3.12 1.53 -16.92
C LEU A 30 -2.08 1.84 -17.99
N ASN A 31 -2.30 2.92 -18.75
CA ASN A 31 -1.37 3.35 -19.81
C ASN A 31 -0.32 4.33 -19.24
N HIS A 32 0.46 3.87 -18.28
CA HIS A 32 1.51 4.62 -17.61
C HIS A 32 2.74 3.74 -17.36
N PRO A 33 3.96 4.30 -17.29
CA PRO A 33 5.11 3.59 -16.75
C PRO A 33 4.82 3.08 -15.34
N ILE A 34 5.05 1.80 -15.09
CA ILE A 34 4.76 1.14 -13.80
C ILE A 34 6.05 0.72 -13.13
N LEU A 35 6.17 0.99 -11.85
CA LEU A 35 7.16 0.41 -10.94
C LEU A 35 6.43 -0.36 -9.83
N SER A 36 6.22 -1.66 -10.03
CA SER A 36 5.73 -2.53 -8.96
C SER A 36 6.91 -2.97 -8.09
N VAL A 37 6.85 -2.64 -6.80
CA VAL A 37 7.95 -2.91 -5.87
C VAL A 37 7.83 -4.32 -5.32
N SER A 38 8.85 -5.14 -5.51
CA SER A 38 9.06 -6.43 -4.83
C SER A 38 10.22 -6.31 -3.87
N PHE A 39 10.01 -6.59 -2.60
CA PHE A 39 11.08 -6.55 -1.61
C PHE A 39 11.92 -7.84 -1.63
N PRO A 40 13.24 -7.76 -1.34
CA PRO A 40 14.08 -8.95 -1.26
C PRO A 40 13.53 -9.98 -0.26
N VAL A 41 13.54 -11.26 -0.63
CA VAL A 41 13.05 -12.35 0.23
C VAL A 41 14.10 -12.70 1.28
N GLU A 42 15.38 -12.70 0.90
CA GLU A 42 16.49 -13.28 1.68
C GLU A 42 16.68 -12.59 3.04
N ASN A 43 16.57 -11.30 3.14
CA ASN A 43 16.75 -10.56 4.40
C ASN A 43 15.46 -9.92 4.93
N ARG A 44 14.32 -10.25 4.35
CA ARG A 44 13.04 -9.57 4.65
C ARG A 44 12.70 -9.58 6.14
N LYS A 45 12.91 -10.70 6.83
CA LYS A 45 12.63 -10.84 8.28
C LYS A 45 13.42 -9.88 9.19
N GLN A 46 14.52 -9.31 8.70
CA GLN A 46 15.40 -8.42 9.47
C GLN A 46 15.26 -6.96 9.04
N MET A 47 14.53 -6.68 7.97
CA MET A 47 14.39 -5.33 7.42
C MET A 47 13.69 -4.40 8.41
N ARG A 48 14.29 -3.25 8.66
CA ARG A 48 13.66 -2.12 9.34
C ARG A 48 12.87 -1.30 8.34
N LEU A 49 11.97 -0.44 8.80
CA LEU A 49 11.22 0.46 7.92
C LEU A 49 12.14 1.30 7.03
N LYS A 50 13.31 1.69 7.55
CA LYS A 50 14.36 2.39 6.79
C LYS A 50 14.87 1.55 5.61
N ASP A 51 15.03 0.24 5.77
CA ASP A 51 15.59 -0.61 4.72
C ASP A 51 14.61 -0.77 3.54
N TYR A 52 13.29 -0.83 3.82
CA TYR A 52 12.25 -0.76 2.79
C TYR A 52 12.32 0.57 2.02
N LYS A 53 12.46 1.69 2.72
CA LYS A 53 12.63 3.01 2.13
C LYS A 53 13.87 3.08 1.24
N ASP A 54 15.03 2.68 1.74
CA ASP A 54 16.30 2.72 1.02
C ASP A 54 16.26 1.85 -0.25
N TYR A 55 15.62 0.68 -0.17
CA TYR A 55 15.41 -0.20 -1.32
C TYR A 55 14.57 0.47 -2.42
N ILE A 56 13.46 1.10 -2.06
CA ILE A 56 12.61 1.83 -3.03
C ILE A 56 13.36 3.04 -3.59
N GLN A 57 14.13 3.75 -2.75
CA GLN A 57 14.93 4.89 -3.20
C GLN A 57 15.90 4.51 -4.31
N GLN A 58 16.57 3.37 -4.20
CA GLN A 58 17.48 2.88 -5.24
C GLN A 58 16.74 2.61 -6.56
N ARG A 59 15.54 2.00 -6.48
CA ARG A 59 14.70 1.75 -7.66
C ARG A 59 14.23 3.05 -8.31
N LEU A 60 13.78 4.02 -7.53
CA LEU A 60 13.31 5.32 -8.03
C LEU A 60 14.43 6.18 -8.60
N LYS A 61 15.66 6.06 -8.11
CA LYS A 61 16.84 6.76 -8.67
C LYS A 61 17.13 6.33 -10.10
N SER A 62 17.01 5.05 -10.40
CA SER A 62 17.26 4.50 -11.75
C SER A 62 16.06 4.63 -12.69
N TRP A 63 14.88 4.94 -12.18
CA TRP A 63 13.66 5.02 -12.95
C TRP A 63 13.51 6.38 -13.66
N LYS A 64 13.55 6.35 -14.99
CA LYS A 64 13.52 7.55 -15.85
C LYS A 64 12.11 8.10 -16.05
N VAL A 65 11.43 8.42 -14.95
CA VAL A 65 10.10 9.03 -14.93
C VAL A 65 10.19 10.35 -14.20
N GLU A 66 9.66 11.42 -14.74
CA GLU A 66 9.79 12.77 -14.16
C GLU A 66 8.90 12.95 -12.93
N LYS A 67 7.65 12.54 -13.03
CA LYS A 67 6.63 12.64 -11.97
C LYS A 67 6.01 11.28 -11.72
N PHE A 68 5.59 11.00 -10.48
CA PHE A 68 4.93 9.74 -10.17
C PHE A 68 3.86 9.89 -9.08
N VAL A 69 2.95 8.93 -9.08
CA VAL A 69 1.97 8.68 -8.03
C VAL A 69 2.38 7.42 -7.26
N ILE A 70 2.28 7.44 -5.94
CA ILE A 70 2.40 6.24 -5.11
C ILE A 70 1.00 5.65 -4.90
N VAL A 71 0.84 4.37 -5.14
CA VAL A 71 -0.36 3.57 -4.80
C VAL A 71 0.08 2.51 -3.80
N ALA A 72 -0.37 2.65 -2.57
CA ALA A 72 0.02 1.80 -1.45
C ALA A 72 -1.19 1.05 -0.88
N HIS A 73 -1.03 -0.26 -0.64
CA HIS A 73 -2.08 -1.14 -0.14
C HIS A 73 -1.75 -1.65 1.28
N SER A 74 -2.77 -1.70 2.15
CA SER A 74 -2.66 -2.32 3.48
C SER A 74 -1.50 -1.70 4.28
N ILE A 75 -0.67 -2.50 4.97
CA ILE A 75 0.52 -2.02 5.70
C ILE A 75 1.56 -1.35 4.78
N GLY A 76 1.49 -1.60 3.47
CA GLY A 76 2.28 -0.86 2.47
C GLY A 76 2.06 0.65 2.50
N GLY A 77 0.96 1.14 3.09
CA GLY A 77 0.72 2.55 3.34
C GLY A 77 1.83 3.21 4.16
N ILE A 78 2.34 2.52 5.18
CA ILE A 78 3.46 3.00 6.03
C ILE A 78 4.74 3.15 5.20
N ILE A 79 5.04 2.13 4.38
CA ILE A 79 6.20 2.17 3.48
C ILE A 79 6.02 3.29 2.46
N GLY A 80 4.81 3.45 1.92
CA GLY A 80 4.46 4.51 0.97
C GLY A 80 4.68 5.91 1.52
N LEU A 81 4.29 6.15 2.78
CA LEU A 81 4.52 7.44 3.46
C LEU A 81 6.01 7.73 3.60
N GLU A 82 6.82 6.76 4.06
CA GLU A 82 8.27 6.92 4.11
C GLU A 82 8.88 7.20 2.72
N CYS A 83 8.37 6.54 1.68
CA CYS A 83 8.82 6.75 0.31
C CYS A 83 8.41 8.10 -0.27
N ALA A 84 7.27 8.65 0.14
CA ALA A 84 6.79 9.96 -0.29
C ALA A 84 7.79 11.08 0.04
N SER A 85 8.59 10.92 1.09
CA SER A 85 9.63 11.89 1.49
C SER A 85 10.92 11.83 0.68
N ILE A 86 11.12 10.80 -0.17
CA ILE A 86 12.40 10.58 -0.86
C ILE A 86 12.60 11.58 -2.01
N PHE A 87 11.57 11.81 -2.81
CA PHE A 87 11.59 12.70 -3.96
C PHE A 87 10.34 13.57 -3.98
N PRO A 88 10.22 14.53 -3.05
CA PRO A 88 9.02 15.35 -2.90
C PRO A 88 8.68 16.14 -4.17
N ASP A 89 9.69 16.58 -4.91
CA ASP A 89 9.51 17.32 -6.18
C ASP A 89 9.00 16.44 -7.33
N ARG A 90 9.13 15.13 -7.23
CA ARG A 90 8.67 14.16 -8.23
C ARG A 90 7.33 13.55 -7.88
N LEU A 91 6.97 13.51 -6.60
CA LEU A 91 5.70 12.98 -6.14
C LEU A 91 4.57 13.97 -6.43
N VAL A 92 3.53 13.54 -7.12
CA VAL A 92 2.36 14.38 -7.47
C VAL A 92 1.05 13.85 -6.90
N GLY A 93 1.02 12.62 -6.41
CA GLY A 93 -0.17 12.03 -5.80
C GLY A 93 0.14 10.84 -4.91
N PHE A 94 -0.75 10.59 -3.94
CA PHE A 94 -0.68 9.46 -3.03
C PHE A 94 -2.05 8.77 -2.93
N VAL A 95 -2.12 7.50 -3.26
CA VAL A 95 -3.33 6.67 -3.17
C VAL A 95 -3.14 5.61 -2.10
N ALA A 96 -4.03 5.61 -1.13
CA ALA A 96 -4.13 4.60 -0.08
C ALA A 96 -5.28 3.64 -0.39
N VAL A 97 -5.00 2.38 -0.69
CA VAL A 97 -6.00 1.35 -0.98
C VAL A 97 -6.16 0.45 0.25
N GLY A 98 -7.22 0.62 1.01
CA GLY A 98 -7.41 -0.09 2.29
C GLY A 98 -6.14 -0.03 3.15
N ALA A 99 -5.47 1.12 3.22
CA ALA A 99 -4.11 1.21 3.71
C ALA A 99 -4.01 1.74 5.15
N ALA A 100 -2.99 1.27 5.88
CA ALA A 100 -2.63 1.77 7.20
C ALA A 100 -1.87 3.09 7.10
N ILE A 101 -2.38 4.11 7.78
CA ILE A 101 -1.84 5.48 7.80
C ILE A 101 -1.66 5.91 9.26
N PRO A 102 -0.58 5.49 9.95
CA PRO A 102 -0.26 6.01 11.27
C PRO A 102 0.20 7.47 11.16
N ARG A 103 0.12 8.19 12.26
CA ARG A 103 0.68 9.55 12.36
C ARG A 103 2.20 9.47 12.54
N GLU A 104 2.88 10.58 12.29
CA GLU A 104 4.30 10.70 12.63
C GLU A 104 4.53 10.37 14.11
N GLY A 105 5.52 9.53 14.40
CA GLY A 105 5.83 9.02 15.73
C GLY A 105 5.01 7.78 16.15
N GLU A 106 4.07 7.32 15.33
CA GLU A 106 3.30 6.10 15.57
C GLU A 106 3.83 4.92 14.72
N SER A 107 3.53 3.71 15.15
CA SER A 107 3.77 2.46 14.41
C SER A 107 2.46 1.86 13.93
N PHE A 108 2.51 0.80 13.12
CA PHE A 108 1.31 0.04 12.78
C PHE A 108 0.56 -0.44 14.04
N LEU A 109 1.29 -0.99 15.02
CA LEU A 109 0.66 -1.50 16.24
C LEU A 109 0.03 -0.40 17.09
N SER A 110 0.51 0.84 17.00
CA SER A 110 -0.05 2.00 17.72
C SER A 110 -1.47 2.38 17.23
N LEU A 111 -1.88 1.91 16.04
CA LEU A 111 -3.22 2.13 15.51
C LEU A 111 -4.31 1.36 16.26
N PHE A 112 -3.93 0.42 17.12
CA PHE A 112 -4.85 -0.41 17.89
C PHE A 112 -4.87 0.01 19.37
N PRO A 113 -5.98 -0.26 20.10
CA PRO A 113 -6.04 -0.04 21.53
C PRO A 113 -4.89 -0.73 22.27
N TYR A 114 -4.38 -0.13 23.32
CA TYR A 114 -3.17 -0.58 24.04
C TYR A 114 -3.13 -2.08 24.37
N ALA A 115 -4.23 -2.63 24.89
CA ALA A 115 -4.31 -4.07 25.22
C ALA A 115 -4.15 -4.94 23.97
N LYS A 116 -4.79 -4.57 22.83
CA LYS A 116 -4.67 -5.27 21.55
C LYS A 116 -3.25 -5.12 20.98
N CYS A 117 -2.66 -3.95 21.06
CA CYS A 117 -1.28 -3.69 20.65
C CYS A 117 -0.29 -4.61 21.38
N LEU A 118 -0.40 -4.70 22.72
CA LEU A 118 0.46 -5.56 23.54
C LEU A 118 0.29 -7.04 23.19
N MET A 119 -0.95 -7.49 23.04
CA MET A 119 -1.25 -8.86 22.62
C MET A 119 -0.68 -9.17 21.23
N MET A 120 -0.90 -8.30 20.24
CA MET A 120 -0.38 -8.48 18.89
C MET A 120 1.16 -8.51 18.89
N ARG A 121 1.81 -7.63 19.66
CA ARG A 121 3.27 -7.62 19.81
C ARG A 121 3.80 -8.94 20.34
N LEU A 122 3.14 -9.51 21.34
CA LEU A 122 3.50 -10.81 21.90
C LEU A 122 3.32 -11.93 20.85
N LEU A 123 2.18 -11.96 20.16
CA LEU A 123 1.91 -12.94 19.10
C LEU A 123 2.93 -12.89 17.98
N LEU A 124 3.26 -11.69 17.49
CA LEU A 124 4.27 -11.49 16.45
C LEU A 124 5.66 -11.95 16.91
N HIS A 125 6.00 -11.80 18.19
CA HIS A 125 7.28 -12.24 18.76
C HIS A 125 7.37 -13.75 18.89
N VAL A 126 6.28 -14.41 19.30
CA VAL A 126 6.25 -15.86 19.55
C VAL A 126 6.03 -16.65 18.26
N PHE A 127 5.10 -16.24 17.42
CA PHE A 127 4.66 -16.97 16.21
C PHE A 127 5.20 -16.40 14.91
N GLY A 128 5.85 -15.23 14.96
CA GLY A 128 6.30 -14.51 13.76
C GLY A 128 5.16 -13.78 13.03
N THR A 129 5.46 -13.37 11.80
CA THR A 129 4.58 -12.49 11.00
C THR A 129 3.79 -13.23 9.91
N LYS A 130 3.89 -14.57 9.84
CA LYS A 130 3.02 -15.38 8.96
C LYS A 130 1.81 -15.85 9.76
N PRO A 131 0.60 -15.36 9.48
CA PRO A 131 -0.60 -15.85 10.12
C PRO A 131 -0.88 -17.31 9.73
N PRO A 132 -1.66 -18.05 10.53
CA PRO A 132 -2.18 -19.34 10.11
C PRO A 132 -2.99 -19.21 8.81
N GLU A 133 -3.00 -20.26 7.99
CA GLU A 133 -3.70 -20.25 6.69
C GLU A 133 -5.18 -19.85 6.84
N THR A 134 -5.86 -20.38 7.87
CA THR A 134 -7.25 -20.05 8.16
C THR A 134 -7.48 -18.56 8.40
N ALA A 135 -6.51 -17.87 9.01
CA ALA A 135 -6.58 -16.43 9.25
C ALA A 135 -6.32 -15.65 7.93
N ILE A 136 -5.37 -16.10 7.10
CA ILE A 136 -5.12 -15.52 5.78
C ILE A 136 -6.37 -15.61 4.91
N ARG A 137 -7.00 -16.80 4.85
CA ARG A 137 -8.23 -17.00 4.06
C ARG A 137 -9.38 -16.13 4.54
N LYS A 138 -9.57 -16.04 5.86
CA LYS A 138 -10.67 -15.27 6.44
C LYS A 138 -10.46 -13.76 6.33
N GLY A 139 -9.25 -13.27 6.53
CA GLY A 139 -8.91 -11.84 6.53
C GLY A 139 -8.63 -11.32 5.13
N LEU A 140 -7.57 -11.82 4.48
CA LEU A 140 -7.12 -11.31 3.19
C LEU A 140 -7.99 -11.78 2.01
N CYS A 141 -8.50 -13.02 2.06
CA CYS A 141 -9.10 -13.70 0.92
C CYS A 141 -10.63 -13.90 1.08
N ASN A 142 -11.29 -13.12 1.92
CA ASN A 142 -12.70 -13.33 2.29
C ASN A 142 -13.70 -13.27 1.12
N ASP A 143 -13.35 -12.61 0.03
CA ASP A 143 -14.14 -12.46 -1.20
C ASP A 143 -13.50 -13.08 -2.46
N LEU A 144 -12.42 -13.83 -2.28
CA LEU A 144 -11.71 -14.50 -3.38
C LEU A 144 -12.24 -15.92 -3.64
N THR A 145 -12.02 -16.43 -4.87
CA THR A 145 -12.26 -17.85 -5.15
C THR A 145 -11.25 -18.72 -4.40
N SER A 146 -11.54 -20.02 -4.26
CA SER A 146 -10.64 -20.97 -3.59
C SER A 146 -9.26 -21.01 -4.25
N GLU A 147 -9.22 -20.98 -5.58
CA GLU A 147 -7.97 -21.01 -6.36
C GLU A 147 -7.14 -19.75 -6.13
N GLN A 148 -7.79 -18.57 -6.13
CA GLN A 148 -7.10 -17.30 -5.83
C GLN A 148 -6.57 -17.26 -4.40
N ALA A 149 -7.37 -17.76 -3.44
CA ALA A 149 -6.96 -17.85 -2.05
C ALA A 149 -5.78 -18.81 -1.86
N ASP A 150 -5.77 -19.95 -2.58
CA ASP A 150 -4.65 -20.90 -2.58
C ASP A 150 -3.36 -20.25 -3.08
N GLU A 151 -3.41 -19.47 -4.15
CA GLU A 151 -2.25 -18.73 -4.68
C GLU A 151 -1.70 -17.76 -3.63
N ILE A 152 -2.56 -17.00 -2.94
CA ILE A 152 -2.15 -16.05 -1.89
C ILE A 152 -1.50 -16.79 -0.71
N VAL A 153 -2.11 -17.87 -0.23
CA VAL A 153 -1.60 -18.65 0.90
C VAL A 153 -0.22 -19.26 0.57
N HIS A 154 -0.07 -19.86 -0.62
CA HIS A 154 1.18 -20.49 -1.04
C HIS A 154 2.30 -19.49 -1.28
N SER A 155 1.98 -18.33 -1.86
CA SER A 155 2.96 -17.29 -2.17
C SER A 155 3.26 -16.34 -1.00
N PHE A 156 2.63 -16.54 0.17
CA PHE A 156 2.76 -15.64 1.32
C PHE A 156 4.19 -15.60 1.87
N VAL A 157 4.83 -14.43 1.81
CA VAL A 157 6.18 -14.19 2.32
C VAL A 157 6.10 -13.38 3.62
N PRO A 158 6.55 -13.92 4.77
CA PRO A 158 6.52 -13.18 6.03
C PRO A 158 7.34 -11.89 5.99
N GLU A 159 6.78 -10.81 6.48
CA GLU A 159 7.49 -9.53 6.64
C GLU A 159 8.33 -9.51 7.92
N SER A 160 9.15 -8.48 8.07
CA SER A 160 9.82 -8.21 9.33
C SER A 160 8.83 -7.79 10.42
N ILE A 161 9.08 -8.19 11.67
CA ILE A 161 8.36 -7.65 12.82
C ILE A 161 8.52 -6.12 12.93
N TYR A 162 9.64 -5.59 12.46
CA TYR A 162 9.93 -4.17 12.49
C TYR A 162 9.00 -3.35 11.59
N LEU A 163 8.43 -3.93 10.53
CA LEU A 163 7.41 -3.27 9.73
C LEU A 163 6.16 -2.91 10.56
N TYR A 164 5.87 -3.70 11.59
CA TYR A 164 4.73 -3.49 12.49
C TYR A 164 5.06 -2.60 13.70
N THR A 165 6.33 -2.53 14.09
CA THR A 165 6.76 -1.92 15.35
C THR A 165 7.61 -0.66 15.19
N ASP A 166 8.24 -0.46 14.04
CA ASP A 166 9.03 0.76 13.79
C ASP A 166 8.10 1.97 13.69
N LEU A 167 8.58 3.09 14.22
CA LEU A 167 7.84 4.34 14.20
C LEU A 167 8.00 5.03 12.84
N LEU A 168 6.88 5.50 12.29
CA LEU A 168 6.86 6.37 11.12
C LEU A 168 7.57 7.70 11.47
N ARG A 169 8.48 8.16 10.62
CA ARG A 169 9.31 9.35 10.86
C ARG A 169 8.99 10.52 9.92
N VAL A 170 7.89 10.42 9.22
CA VAL A 170 7.50 11.40 8.21
C VAL A 170 6.02 11.73 8.36
N SER A 171 5.68 12.95 8.03
CA SER A 171 4.28 13.40 7.95
C SER A 171 3.66 12.99 6.63
N VAL A 172 2.33 13.05 6.56
CA VAL A 172 1.56 12.84 5.32
C VAL A 172 2.00 13.86 4.26
N PRO A 173 2.27 13.43 3.01
CA PRO A 173 2.76 14.34 1.97
C PRO A 173 1.72 15.39 1.55
N SER A 174 2.20 16.60 1.22
CA SER A 174 1.39 17.72 0.72
C SER A 174 1.17 17.62 -0.79
N VAL A 175 0.53 16.53 -1.23
CA VAL A 175 0.14 16.27 -2.63
C VAL A 175 -1.33 15.91 -2.70
N GLU A 176 -1.90 15.78 -3.89
CA GLU A 176 -3.25 15.20 -4.06
C GLU A 176 -3.29 13.77 -3.48
N LYS A 177 -4.32 13.51 -2.69
CA LYS A 177 -4.47 12.23 -1.97
C LYS A 177 -5.85 11.63 -2.22
N LEU A 178 -5.86 10.31 -2.43
CA LEU A 178 -7.06 9.50 -2.54
C LEU A 178 -7.00 8.38 -1.49
N TYR A 179 -8.11 8.13 -0.82
CA TYR A 179 -8.29 6.90 -0.07
C TYR A 179 -9.36 6.03 -0.76
N VAL A 180 -9.00 4.79 -1.09
CA VAL A 180 -9.92 3.79 -1.63
C VAL A 180 -10.35 2.89 -0.47
N LYS A 181 -11.61 3.04 -0.04
CA LYS A 181 -12.21 2.28 1.05
C LYS A 181 -12.76 0.95 0.52
N LEU A 182 -12.54 -0.14 1.26
CA LEU A 182 -12.96 -1.49 0.92
C LEU A 182 -14.11 -1.89 1.85
N SER A 183 -15.33 -2.03 1.30
CA SER A 183 -16.56 -2.14 2.10
C SER A 183 -16.70 -3.48 2.82
N HIS A 184 -16.14 -4.57 2.25
CA HIS A 184 -16.22 -5.92 2.79
C HIS A 184 -14.89 -6.43 3.37
N ASP A 185 -13.95 -5.53 3.63
CA ASP A 185 -12.64 -5.84 4.18
C ASP A 185 -12.75 -6.43 5.60
N GLN A 186 -12.24 -7.64 5.78
CA GLN A 186 -12.22 -8.35 7.07
C GLN A 186 -10.87 -8.22 7.80
N GLU A 187 -9.84 -7.74 7.12
CA GLU A 187 -8.53 -7.45 7.72
C GLU A 187 -8.50 -6.04 8.33
N PHE A 188 -8.92 -5.05 7.54
CA PHE A 188 -9.09 -3.66 7.96
C PHE A 188 -10.56 -3.26 7.89
N LEU A 189 -11.29 -3.55 8.96
CA LEU A 189 -12.70 -3.23 9.04
C LEU A 189 -12.99 -1.77 8.62
N PRO A 190 -14.18 -1.46 8.07
CA PRO A 190 -14.52 -0.12 7.61
C PRO A 190 -14.28 0.99 8.66
N THR A 191 -14.52 0.71 9.94
CA THR A 191 -14.24 1.66 11.04
C THR A 191 -12.75 1.95 11.24
N PHE A 192 -11.89 0.94 11.01
CA PHE A 192 -10.43 1.15 11.02
C PHE A 192 -10.01 2.02 9.83
N GLN A 193 -10.56 1.75 8.66
CA GLN A 193 -10.30 2.56 7.45
C GLN A 193 -10.77 4.00 7.64
N ASP A 194 -11.89 4.28 8.32
CA ASP A 194 -12.32 5.64 8.65
C ASP A 194 -11.29 6.40 9.48
N GLN A 195 -10.63 5.73 10.43
CA GLN A 195 -9.53 6.34 11.17
C GLN A 195 -8.32 6.65 10.27
N MET A 196 -8.02 5.79 9.31
CA MET A 196 -6.93 6.01 8.34
C MET A 196 -7.23 7.19 7.40
N ILE A 197 -8.49 7.34 7.01
CA ILE A 197 -8.97 8.51 6.24
C ILE A 197 -8.75 9.80 7.03
N ILE A 198 -9.10 9.82 8.33
CA ILE A 198 -8.88 10.97 9.21
C ILE A 198 -7.38 11.31 9.29
N ASN A 199 -6.51 10.30 9.37
CA ASN A 199 -5.07 10.52 9.45
C ASN A 199 -4.47 11.00 8.12
N LEU A 200 -4.95 10.50 6.97
CA LEU A 200 -4.45 10.86 5.63
C LEU A 200 -4.92 12.25 5.18
N VAL A 201 -6.12 12.66 5.59
CA VAL A 201 -6.79 13.89 5.11
C VAL A 201 -6.79 13.94 3.58
N PRO A 202 -7.42 12.96 2.89
CA PRO A 202 -7.43 12.91 1.43
C PRO A 202 -8.42 13.93 0.86
N GLN A 203 -8.15 14.42 -0.36
CA GLN A 203 -9.08 15.29 -1.10
C GLN A 203 -10.22 14.49 -1.75
N ARG A 204 -9.99 13.19 -1.97
CA ARG A 204 -10.97 12.29 -2.58
C ARG A 204 -11.05 10.98 -1.80
N ILE A 205 -12.26 10.47 -1.63
CA ILE A 205 -12.53 9.16 -1.04
C ILE A 205 -13.41 8.40 -2.04
N GLU A 206 -12.97 7.21 -2.42
CA GLU A 206 -13.74 6.27 -3.23
C GLU A 206 -13.99 4.98 -2.45
N SER A 207 -14.99 4.21 -2.86
CA SER A 207 -15.28 2.92 -2.25
C SER A 207 -15.38 1.84 -3.31
N ILE A 208 -14.83 0.66 -3.01
CA ILE A 208 -15.00 -0.54 -3.82
C ILE A 208 -15.69 -1.59 -2.96
N ASP A 209 -16.66 -2.29 -3.57
CA ASP A 209 -17.45 -3.33 -2.90
C ASP A 209 -16.72 -4.67 -2.91
N THR A 210 -15.55 -4.70 -2.25
CA THR A 210 -14.62 -5.85 -2.20
C THR A 210 -14.10 -6.10 -0.78
N GLY A 211 -13.50 -7.29 -0.59
CA GLY A 211 -12.64 -7.61 0.54
C GLY A 211 -11.30 -6.91 0.47
N HIS A 212 -10.31 -7.45 1.19
CA HIS A 212 -9.00 -6.80 1.40
C HIS A 212 -8.14 -6.68 0.14
N LEU A 213 -8.38 -7.51 -0.90
CA LEU A 213 -7.54 -7.61 -2.10
C LEU A 213 -8.26 -7.14 -3.38
N PRO A 214 -8.64 -5.86 -3.52
CA PRO A 214 -9.39 -5.37 -4.68
C PRO A 214 -8.63 -5.53 -6.00
N MET A 215 -7.29 -5.56 -5.96
CA MET A 215 -6.45 -5.80 -7.14
C MET A 215 -6.56 -7.24 -7.68
N VAL A 216 -7.18 -8.16 -6.91
CA VAL A 216 -7.45 -9.55 -7.30
C VAL A 216 -8.93 -9.74 -7.60
N SER A 217 -9.82 -9.27 -6.70
CA SER A 217 -11.27 -9.47 -6.77
C SER A 217 -11.95 -8.56 -7.79
N ASP A 218 -11.58 -7.28 -7.85
CA ASP A 218 -12.09 -6.33 -8.86
C ASP A 218 -11.01 -5.38 -9.38
N PRO A 219 -10.01 -5.90 -10.12
CA PRO A 219 -8.93 -5.10 -10.70
C PRO A 219 -9.44 -4.04 -11.67
N GLN A 220 -10.62 -4.24 -12.26
CA GLN A 220 -11.20 -3.34 -13.24
C GLN A 220 -11.69 -2.06 -12.58
N GLN A 221 -12.48 -2.17 -11.52
CA GLN A 221 -12.97 -1.01 -10.77
C GLN A 221 -11.81 -0.23 -10.14
N LEU A 222 -10.84 -0.92 -9.56
CA LEU A 222 -9.65 -0.28 -9.01
C LEU A 222 -8.87 0.50 -10.09
N SER A 223 -8.69 -0.09 -11.28
CA SER A 223 -7.99 0.57 -12.40
C SER A 223 -8.71 1.82 -12.89
N LEU A 224 -10.04 1.80 -12.94
CA LEU A 224 -10.86 2.97 -13.32
C LEU A 224 -10.67 4.11 -12.31
N ILE A 225 -10.75 3.82 -11.01
CA ILE A 225 -10.54 4.81 -9.96
C ILE A 225 -9.14 5.42 -10.03
N LEU A 226 -8.11 4.60 -10.25
CA LEU A 226 -6.73 5.08 -10.39
C LEU A 226 -6.55 5.94 -11.64
N HIS A 227 -7.15 5.51 -12.76
CA HIS A 227 -7.11 6.27 -14.01
C HIS A 227 -7.72 7.67 -13.84
N ASP A 228 -8.91 7.76 -13.25
CA ASP A 228 -9.60 9.02 -13.03
C ASP A 228 -8.83 9.94 -12.08
N PHE A 229 -8.28 9.40 -11.00
CA PHE A 229 -7.45 10.17 -10.07
C PHE A 229 -6.20 10.76 -10.76
N ILE A 230 -5.50 9.95 -11.56
CA ILE A 230 -4.29 10.39 -12.28
C ILE A 230 -4.63 11.44 -13.35
N LYS A 231 -5.75 11.29 -14.03
CA LYS A 231 -6.25 12.26 -15.00
C LYS A 231 -6.54 13.61 -14.35
N ASP A 232 -7.16 13.63 -13.18
CA ASP A 232 -7.46 14.86 -12.44
C ASP A 232 -6.19 15.60 -12.00
N ILE A 233 -5.14 14.88 -11.59
CA ILE A 233 -3.82 15.48 -11.27
C ILE A 233 -3.22 16.16 -12.50
N LYS A 234 -3.25 15.51 -13.68
CA LYS A 234 -2.70 16.06 -14.93
C LYS A 234 -3.38 17.40 -15.30
N ILE A 235 -4.70 17.50 -15.14
CA ILE A 235 -5.47 18.70 -15.44
C ILE A 235 -5.07 19.90 -14.54
N ARG A 236 -4.74 19.65 -13.27
CA ARG A 236 -4.39 20.68 -12.30
C ARG A 236 -2.92 21.16 -12.39
N THR A 237 -2.08 20.42 -13.07
CA THR A 237 -0.64 20.72 -13.20
C THR A 237 -0.31 21.49 -14.48
N ILE A 238 -1.29 21.71 -15.36
CA ILE A 238 -1.23 22.55 -16.57
C ILE A 238 -1.77 23.95 -16.26
#